data_c54404162db18ca4ba142c54da7c5457
#
_entry.id   c54404162db18ca4ba142c54da7c5457
#
_cell.length_a   1.000
_cell.length_b   1.000
_cell.length_c   1.000
_cell.angle_alpha   90.00
_cell.angle_beta   90.00
_cell.angle_gamma   90.00
#
_symmetry.space_group_name_H-M   'P 1'
#
loop_
_entity.id
_entity.type
_entity.pdbx_description
1 polymer ?
#
loop_
_entity_poly.entity_id
_entity_poly.type
_entity_poly.pdbx_seq_one_letter_code
_entity_poly.pdbx_strand_id
1 'polypeptide(L)'
;MAFPETSSDEPLTPAGRLFLQPHTNVVIHCILRGKNPADIDAIKSTIKTSLMVQHPRFCSLLVRDKNGFEHWRRTKIDVDRHVIVINNRLDKSDSFVDEPQGSTTEEDDEAAANQYVADLSVSCPLSMDKPLWELHVLMAHRCAVFRIHHALGDGISLMSMLMASCRRTDDSDALPRMVPDKRPEITGVKGRDWFWLFGVLWWFLKTVLYTWAFSVEFVLRSFLVSDERTVLAGGEGVELWPRKLATAKFLLDDMKVVKRAVPNTTINDVLLGVVSSGLSRYLDHRTPNALREGLRMTGVAMVNIRAQPGLQDLSELMKNKSEARWGNKFGVILLPEQSFTISNVVGPLEEISLAGNPLSSIKVSTSSLPQAITMHMLSYAGKAEMQILVAKDIIPDPEFLAKCFEDALLDMKEAAA
;
A
#
# COMPACT_ATOMS: atom_id res chain seq x y z
N MET A 1 18.70 24.10 10.21
CA MET A 1 19.57 25.00 9.40
C MET A 1 18.91 25.18 8.05
N ALA A 2 18.68 26.41 7.60
CA ALA A 2 18.20 26.68 6.24
C ALA A 2 19.38 26.60 5.28
N PHE A 3 19.29 25.81 4.21
CA PHE A 3 20.31 25.72 3.17
C PHE A 3 20.01 26.79 2.10
N PRO A 4 21.03 27.38 1.47
CA PRO A 4 20.81 28.33 0.37
C PRO A 4 20.11 27.60 -0.80
N GLU A 5 19.11 28.26 -1.39
CA GLU A 5 18.42 27.77 -2.59
C GLU A 5 19.43 27.65 -3.74
N THR A 6 19.46 26.46 -4.36
CA THR A 6 20.12 26.29 -5.66
C THR A 6 19.04 26.30 -6.74
N SER A 7 19.32 26.85 -7.91
CA SER A 7 18.38 26.95 -9.05
C SER A 7 17.88 25.58 -9.59
N SER A 8 18.26 24.48 -8.97
CA SER A 8 17.93 23.12 -9.35
C SER A 8 17.03 22.38 -8.34
N ASP A 9 16.62 23.02 -7.24
CA ASP A 9 15.79 22.37 -6.22
C ASP A 9 14.35 22.22 -6.74
N GLU A 10 13.80 20.98 -6.73
CA GLU A 10 12.42 20.70 -7.14
C GLU A 10 11.46 20.89 -5.94
N PRO A 11 10.41 21.72 -6.04
CA PRO A 11 9.47 21.90 -4.96
C PRO A 11 8.68 20.63 -4.66
N LEU A 12 8.35 20.41 -3.39
CA LEU A 12 7.51 19.29 -2.98
C LEU A 12 6.06 19.52 -3.44
N THR A 13 5.41 18.43 -3.91
CA THR A 13 3.98 18.51 -4.26
C THR A 13 3.11 18.68 -3.01
N PRO A 14 1.91 19.29 -3.11
CA PRO A 14 0.99 19.39 -1.96
C PRO A 14 0.69 18.04 -1.30
N ALA A 15 0.45 16.99 -2.10
CA ALA A 15 0.23 15.65 -1.58
C ALA A 15 1.50 15.07 -0.90
N GLY A 16 2.70 15.39 -1.39
CA GLY A 16 3.95 15.00 -0.72
C GLY A 16 4.12 15.67 0.64
N ARG A 17 3.71 16.94 0.77
CA ARG A 17 3.75 17.68 2.04
C ARG A 17 2.80 17.12 3.10
N LEU A 18 1.65 16.58 2.68
CA LEU A 18 0.72 15.93 3.59
C LEU A 18 1.43 14.82 4.39
N PHE A 19 2.27 14.02 3.73
CA PHE A 19 2.99 12.92 4.36
C PHE A 19 4.19 13.34 5.22
N LEU A 20 4.50 14.62 5.31
CA LEU A 20 5.53 15.15 6.22
C LEU A 20 4.95 15.72 7.52
N GLN A 21 3.63 15.76 7.65
CA GLN A 21 3.00 16.22 8.89
C GLN A 21 3.15 15.16 9.98
N PRO A 22 3.29 15.55 11.25
CA PRO A 22 3.55 14.61 12.36
C PRO A 22 2.57 13.42 12.42
N HIS A 23 1.27 13.68 12.21
CA HIS A 23 0.23 12.65 12.28
C HIS A 23 0.06 11.83 10.98
N THR A 24 0.68 12.26 9.89
CA THR A 24 0.62 11.60 8.58
C THR A 24 2.01 11.33 8.00
N ASN A 25 3.02 11.23 8.86
CA ASN A 25 4.38 10.88 8.47
C ASN A 25 4.46 9.38 8.16
N VAL A 26 4.18 9.04 6.90
CA VAL A 26 3.98 7.66 6.48
C VAL A 26 5.20 7.13 5.74
N VAL A 27 5.73 6.02 6.23
CA VAL A 27 6.73 5.18 5.55
C VAL A 27 6.03 3.92 5.03
N ILE A 28 6.22 3.63 3.75
CA ILE A 28 5.75 2.40 3.11
C ILE A 28 6.79 1.31 3.36
N HIS A 29 6.35 0.14 3.76
CA HIS A 29 7.15 -1.06 3.97
C HIS A 29 6.77 -2.09 2.90
N CYS A 30 7.62 -2.29 1.89
CA CYS A 30 7.44 -3.34 0.89
C CYS A 30 8.28 -4.55 1.29
N ILE A 31 7.63 -5.65 1.61
CA ILE A 31 8.25 -6.91 2.05
C ILE A 31 8.44 -7.77 0.81
N LEU A 32 9.69 -8.07 0.49
CA LEU A 32 10.11 -8.88 -0.65
C LEU A 32 10.71 -10.20 -0.14
N ARG A 33 10.06 -11.33 -0.38
CA ARG A 33 10.56 -12.63 0.01
C ARG A 33 11.22 -13.32 -1.18
N GLY A 34 12.51 -13.64 -1.07
CA GLY A 34 13.26 -14.40 -2.05
C GLY A 34 13.04 -15.92 -1.90
N LYS A 35 13.09 -16.65 -3.01
CA LYS A 35 13.17 -18.14 -2.98
C LYS A 35 14.52 -18.62 -2.47
N ASN A 36 15.58 -17.85 -2.70
CA ASN A 36 16.96 -18.14 -2.32
C ASN A 36 17.45 -17.18 -1.24
N PRO A 37 18.54 -17.49 -0.52
CA PRO A 37 19.26 -16.53 0.34
C PRO A 37 19.61 -15.26 -0.43
N ALA A 38 19.62 -14.13 0.27
CA ALA A 38 19.94 -12.85 -0.34
C ALA A 38 21.46 -12.73 -0.62
N ASP A 39 21.79 -12.27 -1.82
CA ASP A 39 23.16 -11.88 -2.20
C ASP A 39 23.27 -10.35 -2.06
N ILE A 40 23.99 -9.89 -1.04
CA ILE A 40 24.13 -8.46 -0.72
C ILE A 40 24.86 -7.71 -1.82
N ASP A 41 25.89 -8.31 -2.43
CA ASP A 41 26.67 -7.65 -3.48
C ASP A 41 25.86 -7.53 -4.77
N ALA A 42 25.12 -8.56 -5.13
CA ALA A 42 24.17 -8.52 -6.25
C ALA A 42 23.08 -7.46 -6.02
N ILE A 43 22.50 -7.38 -4.81
CA ILE A 43 21.51 -6.36 -4.44
C ILE A 43 22.10 -4.95 -4.58
N LYS A 44 23.26 -4.69 -3.97
CA LYS A 44 23.93 -3.38 -4.07
C LYS A 44 24.29 -3.01 -5.51
N SER A 45 24.75 -3.98 -6.30
CA SER A 45 25.06 -3.78 -7.73
C SER A 45 23.79 -3.43 -8.51
N THR A 46 22.71 -4.17 -8.30
CA THR A 46 21.41 -3.90 -8.94
C THR A 46 20.88 -2.50 -8.59
N ILE A 47 20.96 -2.08 -7.33
CA ILE A 47 20.58 -0.73 -6.92
C ILE A 47 21.41 0.32 -7.64
N LYS A 48 22.75 0.18 -7.66
CA LYS A 48 23.67 1.14 -8.28
C LYS A 48 23.42 1.35 -9.79
N THR A 49 22.94 0.32 -10.47
CA THR A 49 22.64 0.36 -11.93
C THR A 49 21.19 0.62 -12.26
N SER A 50 20.30 0.61 -11.25
CA SER A 50 18.85 0.75 -11.44
C SER A 50 18.44 2.16 -11.87
N LEU A 51 17.26 2.26 -12.49
CA LEU A 51 16.62 3.55 -12.77
C LEU A 51 16.23 4.30 -11.50
N MET A 52 16.11 3.61 -10.36
CA MET A 52 15.78 4.23 -9.08
C MET A 52 16.83 5.28 -8.67
N VAL A 53 18.12 4.96 -8.76
CA VAL A 53 19.20 5.91 -8.40
C VAL A 53 19.38 7.04 -9.41
N GLN A 54 18.71 6.97 -10.56
CA GLN A 54 18.67 8.04 -11.55
C GLN A 54 17.44 8.94 -11.36
N HIS A 55 16.40 8.44 -10.68
CA HIS A 55 15.16 9.17 -10.47
C HIS A 55 15.36 10.34 -9.49
N PRO A 56 14.96 11.59 -9.85
CA PRO A 56 15.22 12.78 -9.05
C PRO A 56 14.91 12.67 -7.57
N ARG A 57 13.78 12.08 -7.20
CA ARG A 57 13.35 11.98 -5.79
C ARG A 57 14.13 10.95 -4.98
N PHE A 58 14.53 9.83 -5.62
CA PHE A 58 15.29 8.79 -4.92
C PHE A 58 16.78 9.13 -4.75
N CYS A 59 17.27 10.15 -5.46
CA CYS A 59 18.62 10.66 -5.32
C CYS A 59 18.65 12.13 -4.83
N SER A 60 17.67 12.52 -4.02
CA SER A 60 17.59 13.86 -3.45
C SER A 60 17.35 13.83 -1.94
N LEU A 61 17.94 14.80 -1.26
CA LEU A 61 17.63 15.12 0.13
C LEU A 61 16.34 15.96 0.17
N LEU A 62 15.57 15.78 1.23
CA LEU A 62 14.52 16.70 1.59
C LEU A 62 15.11 17.88 2.37
N VAL A 63 15.05 19.07 1.81
CA VAL A 63 15.59 20.29 2.42
C VAL A 63 14.48 21.31 2.59
N ARG A 64 14.66 22.24 3.56
CA ARG A 64 13.75 23.40 3.72
C ARG A 64 14.48 24.67 3.32
N ASP A 65 13.79 25.51 2.55
CA ASP A 65 14.27 26.85 2.22
C ASP A 65 14.19 27.82 3.41
N LYS A 66 14.59 29.08 3.22
CA LYS A 66 14.52 30.13 4.25
C LYS A 66 13.09 30.49 4.66
N ASN A 67 12.09 30.15 3.84
CA ASN A 67 10.68 30.38 4.10
C ASN A 67 9.99 29.16 4.74
N GLY A 68 10.74 28.05 4.95
CA GLY A 68 10.24 26.82 5.52
C GLY A 68 9.60 25.86 4.51
N PHE A 69 9.63 26.17 3.20
CA PHE A 69 9.08 25.28 2.17
C PHE A 69 10.03 24.13 1.85
N GLU A 70 9.48 22.96 1.67
CA GLU A 70 10.21 21.72 1.36
C GLU A 70 10.53 21.61 -0.12
N HIS A 71 11.77 21.17 -0.40
CA HIS A 71 12.31 20.96 -1.75
C HIS A 71 13.16 19.69 -1.81
N TRP A 72 13.21 19.11 -2.99
CA TRP A 72 14.12 18.00 -3.31
C TRP A 72 15.41 18.56 -3.87
N ARG A 73 16.52 18.33 -3.14
CA ARG A 73 17.89 18.71 -3.55
C ARG A 73 18.68 17.49 -3.94
N ARG A 74 19.16 17.46 -5.18
CA ARG A 74 19.98 16.35 -5.65
C ARG A 74 21.23 16.13 -4.81
N THR A 75 21.54 14.84 -4.54
CA THR A 75 22.74 14.41 -3.82
C THR A 75 23.33 13.17 -4.45
N LYS A 76 24.59 12.88 -4.12
CA LYS A 76 25.22 11.60 -4.47
C LYS A 76 24.73 10.53 -3.50
N ILE A 77 24.26 9.41 -4.04
CA ILE A 77 23.82 8.27 -3.23
C ILE A 77 25.02 7.47 -2.77
N ASP A 78 25.05 7.16 -1.49
CA ASP A 78 25.88 6.14 -0.89
C ASP A 78 25.02 4.91 -0.59
N VAL A 79 25.08 3.88 -1.45
CA VAL A 79 24.25 2.68 -1.33
C VAL A 79 24.50 1.92 -0.04
N ASP A 80 25.74 2.00 0.51
CA ASP A 80 26.08 1.31 1.75
C ASP A 80 25.36 1.90 2.97
N ARG A 81 24.98 3.18 2.92
CA ARG A 81 24.12 3.83 3.94
C ARG A 81 22.64 3.47 3.81
N HIS A 82 22.23 2.92 2.70
CA HIS A 82 20.84 2.59 2.40
C HIS A 82 20.53 1.10 2.57
N VAL A 83 21.53 0.21 2.37
CA VAL A 83 21.35 -1.24 2.52
C VAL A 83 21.81 -1.66 3.92
N ILE A 84 20.85 -2.00 4.76
CA ILE A 84 21.06 -2.38 6.16
C ILE A 84 20.92 -3.90 6.26
N VAL A 85 22.01 -4.58 6.61
CA VAL A 85 22.06 -6.05 6.69
C VAL A 85 21.83 -6.49 8.12
N ILE A 86 20.83 -7.34 8.34
CA ILE A 86 20.44 -7.90 9.62
C ILE A 86 20.74 -9.40 9.59
N ASN A 87 21.81 -9.78 10.27
CA ASN A 87 22.32 -11.16 10.28
C ASN A 87 21.64 -12.01 11.36
N ASN A 88 21.20 -11.37 12.46
CA ASN A 88 20.59 -12.05 13.59
C ASN A 88 19.23 -12.60 13.19
N ARG A 89 18.93 -13.80 13.69
CA ARG A 89 17.59 -14.36 13.63
C ARG A 89 16.68 -13.52 14.53
N LEU A 90 15.51 -13.19 14.02
CA LEU A 90 14.47 -12.52 14.78
C LEU A 90 13.64 -13.61 15.47
N ASP A 91 13.80 -13.78 16.78
CA ASP A 91 13.07 -14.77 17.54
C ASP A 91 11.66 -14.27 17.87
N LYS A 92 10.70 -15.19 17.92
CA LYS A 92 9.37 -14.94 18.48
C LYS A 92 9.54 -14.68 19.99
N SER A 93 9.45 -13.40 20.40
CA SER A 93 9.27 -12.85 21.77
C SER A 93 9.61 -13.76 22.98
N ASP A 94 10.38 -13.20 23.91
CA ASP A 94 10.39 -13.36 25.40
C ASP A 94 10.32 -14.76 26.04
N SER A 95 10.56 -15.85 25.33
CA SER A 95 10.79 -17.15 25.97
C SER A 95 12.18 -17.68 25.62
N PHE A 96 13.09 -17.60 26.58
CA PHE A 96 14.35 -18.32 26.57
C PHE A 96 14.05 -19.84 26.56
N VAL A 97 13.92 -20.40 25.39
CA VAL A 97 13.95 -21.85 25.20
C VAL A 97 15.01 -22.11 24.15
N ASP A 98 16.12 -22.68 24.57
CA ASP A 98 17.14 -23.29 23.72
C ASP A 98 16.50 -24.46 22.97
N GLU A 99 15.85 -24.21 21.83
CA GLU A 99 15.49 -25.28 20.90
C GLU A 99 16.60 -25.47 19.87
N PRO A 100 16.95 -26.73 19.55
CA PRO A 100 18.00 -27.03 18.58
C PRO A 100 17.59 -26.52 17.19
N GLN A 101 18.57 -26.03 16.43
CA GLN A 101 18.48 -25.53 15.05
C GLN A 101 17.71 -26.48 14.12
N GLY A 102 16.39 -26.48 14.20
CA GLY A 102 15.49 -27.07 13.22
C GLY A 102 15.28 -26.10 12.06
N SER A 103 15.11 -26.62 10.85
CA SER A 103 14.77 -25.81 9.68
C SER A 103 13.49 -25.03 9.94
N THR A 104 13.56 -23.69 9.89
CA THR A 104 12.39 -22.82 10.03
C THR A 104 11.39 -23.09 8.90
N THR A 105 10.13 -23.13 9.26
CA THR A 105 9.04 -23.17 8.28
C THR A 105 8.90 -21.83 7.57
N GLU A 106 8.25 -21.82 6.41
CA GLU A 106 7.92 -20.56 5.73
C GLU A 106 7.05 -19.64 6.58
N GLU A 107 6.21 -20.22 7.44
CA GLU A 107 5.34 -19.51 8.37
C GLU A 107 6.12 -18.80 9.48
N ASP A 108 7.19 -19.43 9.99
CA ASP A 108 8.06 -18.82 11.00
C ASP A 108 8.82 -17.61 10.44
N ASP A 109 9.36 -17.74 9.24
CA ASP A 109 10.01 -16.63 8.53
C ASP A 109 9.03 -15.49 8.24
N GLU A 110 7.77 -15.81 7.89
CA GLU A 110 6.73 -14.81 7.67
C GLU A 110 6.37 -14.08 8.97
N ALA A 111 6.19 -14.83 10.05
CA ALA A 111 5.88 -14.27 11.36
C ALA A 111 7.01 -13.34 11.86
N ALA A 112 8.29 -13.76 11.70
CA ALA A 112 9.43 -12.93 12.05
C ALA A 112 9.49 -11.62 11.22
N ALA A 113 9.26 -11.71 9.91
CA ALA A 113 9.22 -10.52 9.06
C ALA A 113 8.05 -9.60 9.40
N ASN A 114 6.88 -10.15 9.71
CA ASN A 114 5.71 -9.39 10.14
C ASN A 114 5.97 -8.67 11.47
N GLN A 115 6.56 -9.35 12.47
CA GLN A 115 6.92 -8.72 13.74
C GLN A 115 7.93 -7.58 13.52
N TYR A 116 8.97 -7.81 12.72
CA TYR A 116 9.95 -6.79 12.39
C TYR A 116 9.32 -5.54 11.77
N VAL A 117 8.40 -5.72 10.82
CA VAL A 117 7.69 -4.59 10.18
C VAL A 117 6.72 -3.93 11.16
N ALA A 118 6.05 -4.67 12.04
CA ALA A 118 5.20 -4.12 13.08
C ALA A 118 5.98 -3.18 14.00
N ASP A 119 7.18 -3.58 14.43
CA ASP A 119 8.06 -2.77 15.28
C ASP A 119 8.53 -1.51 14.54
N LEU A 120 8.94 -1.64 13.27
CA LEU A 120 9.32 -0.49 12.43
C LEU A 120 8.17 0.49 12.19
N SER A 121 6.93 0.04 12.27
CA SER A 121 5.75 0.86 11.94
C SER A 121 5.48 1.96 12.96
N VAL A 122 5.95 1.83 14.20
CA VAL A 122 5.64 2.75 15.31
C VAL A 122 6.74 3.76 15.56
N SER A 123 8.02 3.38 15.48
CA SER A 123 9.09 4.12 16.13
C SER A 123 10.35 4.40 15.32
N CYS A 124 10.37 4.06 14.03
CA CYS A 124 11.57 4.19 13.20
C CYS A 124 11.38 5.12 12.00
N PRO A 125 11.44 6.46 12.18
CA PRO A 125 11.44 7.38 11.06
C PRO A 125 12.70 7.19 10.21
N LEU A 126 12.58 7.51 8.90
CA LEU A 126 13.75 7.55 8.02
C LEU A 126 14.63 8.75 8.34
N SER A 127 15.94 8.57 8.25
CA SER A 127 16.90 9.67 8.44
C SER A 127 16.79 10.71 7.32
N MET A 128 16.80 11.99 7.69
CA MET A 128 16.69 13.13 6.76
C MET A 128 18.05 13.53 6.15
N ASP A 129 19.16 12.92 6.57
CA ASP A 129 20.50 13.20 6.08
C ASP A 129 20.90 12.38 4.84
N LYS A 130 19.97 11.58 4.34
CA LYS A 130 20.07 10.80 3.10
C LYS A 130 18.71 10.77 2.38
N PRO A 131 18.63 10.37 1.11
CA PRO A 131 17.36 10.14 0.44
C PRO A 131 16.43 9.25 1.24
N LEU A 132 15.11 9.54 1.24
CA LEU A 132 14.14 8.97 2.17
C LEU A 132 13.71 7.55 1.81
N TRP A 133 14.67 6.65 1.73
CA TRP A 133 14.46 5.21 1.53
C TRP A 133 15.57 4.38 2.16
N GLU A 134 15.28 3.15 2.52
CA GLU A 134 16.22 2.15 3.06
C GLU A 134 15.79 0.75 2.60
N LEU A 135 16.73 -0.16 2.49
CA LEU A 135 16.51 -1.59 2.27
C LEU A 135 17.11 -2.38 3.42
N HIS A 136 16.27 -2.98 4.24
CA HIS A 136 16.68 -3.86 5.33
C HIS A 136 16.66 -5.31 4.83
N VAL A 137 17.79 -5.98 4.84
CA VAL A 137 17.92 -7.38 4.37
C VAL A 137 18.03 -8.30 5.57
N LEU A 138 16.99 -9.10 5.80
CA LEU A 138 16.85 -10.08 6.88
C LEU A 138 17.46 -11.40 6.41
N MET A 139 18.76 -11.59 6.59
CA MET A 139 19.52 -12.71 6.02
C MET A 139 18.97 -14.08 6.45
N ALA A 140 18.66 -14.24 7.73
CA ALA A 140 18.14 -15.49 8.29
C ALA A 140 16.74 -15.87 7.77
N HIS A 141 15.97 -14.91 7.20
CA HIS A 141 14.58 -15.08 6.81
C HIS A 141 14.34 -14.97 5.30
N ARG A 142 15.40 -14.91 4.49
CA ARG A 142 15.33 -14.76 3.02
C ARG A 142 14.39 -13.64 2.58
N CYS A 143 14.37 -12.56 3.33
CA CYS A 143 13.41 -11.47 3.19
C CYS A 143 14.15 -10.14 3.15
N ALA A 144 13.63 -9.20 2.37
CA ALA A 144 14.06 -7.81 2.38
C ALA A 144 12.86 -6.90 2.60
N VAL A 145 13.03 -5.86 3.43
CA VAL A 145 12.01 -4.84 3.70
C VAL A 145 12.48 -3.54 3.08
N PHE A 146 11.84 -3.13 1.99
CA PHE A 146 12.12 -1.85 1.36
C PHE A 146 11.23 -0.78 1.99
N ARG A 147 11.86 0.14 2.70
CA ARG A 147 11.24 1.25 3.42
C ARG A 147 11.33 2.50 2.58
N ILE A 148 10.21 3.12 2.27
CA ILE A 148 10.14 4.28 1.38
C ILE A 148 9.19 5.30 1.99
N HIS A 149 9.64 6.54 2.15
CA HIS A 149 8.77 7.62 2.60
C HIS A 149 7.69 7.91 1.56
N HIS A 150 6.44 8.03 1.99
CA HIS A 150 5.30 8.20 1.08
C HIS A 150 5.34 9.52 0.28
N ALA A 151 6.13 10.52 0.72
CA ALA A 151 6.37 11.72 -0.06
C ALA A 151 7.10 11.48 -1.39
N LEU A 152 7.85 10.34 -1.52
CA LEU A 152 8.55 9.98 -2.75
C LEU A 152 7.59 9.54 -3.86
N GLY A 153 6.47 8.91 -3.53
CA GLY A 153 5.48 8.43 -4.49
C GLY A 153 4.41 7.55 -3.85
N ASP A 154 3.35 7.29 -4.59
CA ASP A 154 2.28 6.37 -4.21
C ASP A 154 2.56 4.93 -4.67
N GLY A 155 1.67 4.00 -4.28
CA GLY A 155 1.82 2.56 -4.56
C GLY A 155 2.00 2.26 -6.06
N ILE A 156 1.31 2.96 -6.96
CA ILE A 156 1.44 2.76 -8.41
C ILE A 156 2.81 3.20 -8.91
N SER A 157 3.25 4.39 -8.49
CA SER A 157 4.59 4.91 -8.86
C SER A 157 5.70 3.99 -8.33
N LEU A 158 5.61 3.60 -7.06
CA LEU A 158 6.62 2.76 -6.42
C LEU A 158 6.64 1.34 -6.98
N MET A 159 5.48 0.75 -7.28
CA MET A 159 5.39 -0.55 -7.93
C MET A 159 5.95 -0.50 -9.34
N SER A 160 5.68 0.56 -10.10
CA SER A 160 6.27 0.75 -11.44
C SER A 160 7.79 0.84 -11.38
N MET A 161 8.35 1.49 -10.35
CA MET A 161 9.80 1.53 -10.10
C MET A 161 10.37 0.14 -9.77
N LEU A 162 9.68 -0.61 -8.92
CA LEU A 162 10.09 -1.98 -8.59
C LEU A 162 10.09 -2.86 -9.85
N MET A 163 9.03 -2.79 -10.66
CA MET A 163 8.93 -3.57 -11.91
C MET A 163 10.06 -3.24 -12.89
N ALA A 164 10.46 -1.99 -13.00
CA ALA A 164 11.59 -1.59 -13.85
C ALA A 164 12.93 -2.17 -13.39
N SER A 165 13.05 -2.49 -12.10
CA SER A 165 14.25 -3.08 -11.48
C SER A 165 14.22 -4.62 -11.46
N CYS A 166 13.07 -5.23 -11.78
CA CYS A 166 12.89 -6.68 -11.82
C CYS A 166 12.98 -7.23 -13.24
N ARG A 167 13.11 -8.56 -13.32
CA ARG A 167 13.03 -9.34 -14.57
C ARG A 167 12.03 -10.47 -14.38
N ARG A 168 11.50 -10.98 -15.46
CA ARG A 168 10.66 -12.18 -15.42
C ARG A 168 11.51 -13.39 -15.05
N THR A 169 10.93 -14.36 -14.33
CA THR A 169 11.65 -15.61 -14.00
C THR A 169 11.77 -16.55 -15.18
N ASP A 170 10.84 -16.49 -16.13
CA ASP A 170 10.85 -17.29 -17.37
C ASP A 170 11.67 -16.65 -18.52
N ASP A 171 12.00 -15.35 -18.41
CA ASP A 171 12.81 -14.61 -19.38
C ASP A 171 13.59 -13.49 -18.66
N SER A 172 14.88 -13.75 -18.40
CA SER A 172 15.76 -12.83 -17.65
C SER A 172 16.04 -11.49 -18.35
N ASP A 173 15.75 -11.38 -19.64
CA ASP A 173 15.94 -10.15 -20.40
C ASP A 173 14.64 -9.32 -20.47
N ALA A 174 13.49 -9.95 -20.22
CA ALA A 174 12.20 -9.31 -20.31
C ALA A 174 11.81 -8.60 -18.99
N LEU A 175 11.24 -7.40 -19.14
CA LEU A 175 10.56 -6.71 -18.06
C LEU A 175 9.22 -7.38 -17.74
N PRO A 176 8.77 -7.34 -16.48
CA PRO A 176 7.44 -7.78 -16.11
C PRO A 176 6.36 -7.06 -16.90
N ARG A 177 5.32 -7.78 -17.30
CA ARG A 177 4.21 -7.18 -18.05
C ARG A 177 3.31 -6.40 -17.11
N MET A 178 3.04 -5.18 -17.51
CA MET A 178 2.03 -4.36 -16.89
C MET A 178 0.76 -4.52 -17.72
N VAL A 179 -0.28 -5.13 -17.15
CA VAL A 179 -1.57 -5.23 -17.82
C VAL A 179 -2.30 -3.91 -17.57
N PRO A 180 -2.47 -3.07 -18.60
CA PRO A 180 -3.37 -1.93 -18.48
C PRO A 180 -4.78 -2.49 -18.27
N ASP A 181 -5.46 -2.03 -17.25
CA ASP A 181 -6.89 -2.28 -17.13
C ASP A 181 -7.55 -1.62 -18.35
N LYS A 182 -7.99 -2.41 -19.33
CA LYS A 182 -8.67 -1.88 -20.51
C LYS A 182 -9.97 -1.25 -20.04
N ARG A 183 -9.96 0.05 -19.78
CA ARG A 183 -11.21 0.79 -19.82
C ARG A 183 -11.78 0.62 -21.23
N PRO A 184 -13.09 0.34 -21.37
CA PRO A 184 -13.71 0.39 -22.69
C PRO A 184 -13.40 1.78 -23.26
N GLU A 185 -12.72 1.81 -24.42
CA GLU A 185 -12.62 3.03 -25.19
C GLU A 185 -14.04 3.55 -25.37
N ILE A 186 -14.30 4.72 -24.83
CA ILE A 186 -15.49 5.47 -25.21
C ILE A 186 -15.21 5.83 -26.68
N THR A 187 -15.64 4.94 -27.58
CA THR A 187 -15.57 5.17 -29.01
C THR A 187 -16.23 6.50 -29.27
N GLY A 188 -15.41 7.46 -29.69
CA GLY A 188 -15.85 8.82 -29.88
C GLY A 188 -17.09 8.85 -30.77
N VAL A 189 -18.14 9.44 -30.24
CA VAL A 189 -19.37 9.72 -31.00
C VAL A 189 -18.99 10.61 -32.16
N LYS A 190 -18.84 10.01 -33.34
CA LYS A 190 -18.78 10.72 -34.61
C LYS A 190 -20.20 11.22 -34.90
N GLY A 191 -20.43 12.48 -34.60
CA GLY A 191 -21.68 13.17 -34.93
C GLY A 191 -21.77 14.43 -34.09
N ARG A 192 -21.45 15.57 -34.70
CA ARG A 192 -21.55 16.90 -34.07
C ARG A 192 -22.97 17.43 -34.26
N ASP A 193 -23.98 16.63 -33.86
CA ASP A 193 -25.37 17.00 -33.98
C ASP A 193 -25.79 17.80 -32.73
N TRP A 194 -26.77 18.69 -32.88
CA TRP A 194 -27.35 19.50 -31.82
C TRP A 194 -27.69 18.67 -30.56
N PHE A 195 -28.10 17.43 -30.72
CA PHE A 195 -28.32 16.47 -29.63
C PHE A 195 -27.08 16.15 -28.80
N TRP A 196 -25.86 16.22 -29.37
CA TRP A 196 -24.60 16.04 -28.64
C TRP A 196 -24.39 17.17 -27.61
N LEU A 197 -24.73 18.44 -27.96
CA LEU A 197 -24.65 19.57 -27.02
C LEU A 197 -25.60 19.39 -25.85
N PHE A 198 -26.83 18.92 -26.09
CA PHE A 198 -27.76 18.57 -25.00
C PHE A 198 -27.22 17.43 -24.15
N GLY A 199 -26.63 16.40 -24.72
CA GLY A 199 -25.99 15.30 -24.00
C GLY A 199 -24.85 15.77 -23.10
N VAL A 200 -23.97 16.64 -23.62
CA VAL A 200 -22.86 17.22 -22.84
C VAL A 200 -23.38 18.11 -21.71
N LEU A 201 -24.37 18.99 -22.02
CA LEU A 201 -24.98 19.85 -21.00
C LEU A 201 -25.68 19.03 -19.92
N TRP A 202 -26.44 18.00 -20.31
CA TRP A 202 -27.09 17.09 -19.38
C TRP A 202 -26.07 16.33 -18.50
N TRP A 203 -24.99 15.82 -19.10
CA TRP A 203 -23.90 15.18 -18.40
C TRP A 203 -23.23 16.16 -17.40
N PHE A 204 -22.97 17.37 -17.83
CA PHE A 204 -22.39 18.42 -16.97
C PHE A 204 -23.31 18.77 -15.79
N LEU A 205 -24.58 19.03 -16.04
CA LEU A 205 -25.56 19.30 -14.99
C LEU A 205 -25.69 18.14 -14.00
N LYS A 206 -25.71 16.92 -14.51
CA LYS A 206 -25.74 15.69 -13.70
C LYS A 206 -24.47 15.56 -12.84
N THR A 207 -23.30 15.85 -13.42
CA THR A 207 -22.03 15.82 -12.70
C THR A 207 -22.02 16.87 -11.58
N VAL A 208 -22.42 18.11 -11.87
CA VAL A 208 -22.51 19.17 -10.86
C VAL A 208 -23.48 18.81 -9.74
N LEU A 209 -24.66 18.30 -10.08
CA LEU A 209 -25.67 17.88 -9.10
C LEU A 209 -25.16 16.75 -8.20
N TYR A 210 -24.56 15.71 -8.78
CA TYR A 210 -23.97 14.62 -7.98
C TYR A 210 -22.80 15.11 -7.14
N THR A 211 -21.91 15.94 -7.68
CA THR A 211 -20.80 16.50 -6.91
C THR A 211 -21.34 17.29 -5.71
N TRP A 212 -22.38 18.10 -5.91
CA TRP A 212 -23.01 18.84 -4.82
C TRP A 212 -23.68 17.90 -3.81
N ALA A 213 -24.47 16.92 -4.26
CA ALA A 213 -25.14 15.96 -3.39
C ALA A 213 -24.15 15.16 -2.55
N PHE A 214 -23.08 14.63 -3.17
CA PHE A 214 -22.02 13.91 -2.45
C PHE A 214 -21.22 14.83 -1.51
N SER A 215 -21.00 16.08 -1.88
CA SER A 215 -20.34 17.07 -0.99
C SER A 215 -21.21 17.35 0.24
N VAL A 216 -22.51 17.53 0.06
CA VAL A 216 -23.46 17.72 1.17
C VAL A 216 -23.52 16.45 2.04
N GLU A 217 -23.64 15.27 1.43
CA GLU A 217 -23.63 14.00 2.15
C GLU A 217 -22.32 13.84 2.95
N PHE A 218 -21.18 14.14 2.34
CA PHE A 218 -19.87 14.12 3.00
C PHE A 218 -19.85 15.03 4.23
N VAL A 219 -20.29 16.30 4.08
CA VAL A 219 -20.34 17.27 5.18
C VAL A 219 -21.30 16.80 6.28
N LEU A 220 -22.50 16.34 5.91
CA LEU A 220 -23.48 15.83 6.88
C LEU A 220 -22.94 14.60 7.64
N ARG A 221 -22.33 13.64 6.94
CA ARG A 221 -21.69 12.49 7.60
C ARG A 221 -20.55 12.91 8.51
N SER A 222 -19.74 13.89 8.09
CA SER A 222 -18.61 14.36 8.89
C SER A 222 -19.00 15.06 10.19
N PHE A 223 -20.19 15.67 10.26
CA PHE A 223 -20.63 16.45 11.42
C PHE A 223 -21.80 15.86 12.19
N LEU A 224 -22.63 15.04 11.57
CA LEU A 224 -23.89 14.56 12.14
C LEU A 224 -23.95 13.04 12.33
N VAL A 225 -23.08 12.28 11.70
CA VAL A 225 -23.06 10.83 11.80
C VAL A 225 -21.75 10.41 12.44
N SER A 226 -21.81 9.94 13.68
CA SER A 226 -20.70 9.27 14.34
C SER A 226 -20.87 7.76 14.22
N ASP A 227 -19.77 7.04 14.02
CA ASP A 227 -19.75 5.59 14.13
C ASP A 227 -20.07 5.19 15.57
N GLU A 228 -20.76 4.08 15.75
CA GLU A 228 -20.89 3.50 17.07
C GLU A 228 -19.50 3.04 17.55
N ARG A 229 -19.17 3.36 18.80
CA ARG A 229 -17.91 2.91 19.39
C ARG A 229 -17.95 1.40 19.56
N THR A 230 -17.18 0.71 18.73
CA THR A 230 -16.97 -0.72 18.83
C THR A 230 -15.69 -1.03 19.57
N VAL A 231 -15.49 -2.29 19.95
CA VAL A 231 -14.20 -2.77 20.52
C VAL A 231 -13.02 -2.64 19.55
N LEU A 232 -13.26 -2.34 18.28
CA LEU A 232 -12.24 -2.09 17.24
C LEU A 232 -11.93 -0.61 17.07
N ALA A 233 -12.63 0.28 17.77
CA ALA A 233 -12.37 1.72 17.66
C ALA A 233 -11.03 2.06 18.35
N GLY A 234 -10.21 2.83 17.63
CA GLY A 234 -8.99 3.42 18.20
C GLY A 234 -9.31 4.55 19.18
N GLY A 235 -8.31 4.93 19.97
CA GLY A 235 -8.33 6.13 20.81
C GLY A 235 -7.39 7.19 20.25
N GLU A 236 -7.33 8.35 20.91
CA GLU A 236 -6.36 9.39 20.59
C GLU A 236 -4.93 8.86 20.74
N GLY A 237 -4.09 9.12 19.73
CA GLY A 237 -2.70 8.66 19.71
C GLY A 237 -2.53 7.17 19.43
N VAL A 238 -3.56 6.48 18.92
CA VAL A 238 -3.51 5.05 18.60
C VAL A 238 -2.40 4.68 17.61
N GLU A 239 -1.95 5.64 16.80
CA GLU A 239 -0.82 5.48 15.88
C GLU A 239 0.52 5.24 16.59
N LEU A 240 0.63 5.62 17.86
CA LEU A 240 1.82 5.44 18.70
C LEU A 240 1.79 4.14 19.52
N TRP A 241 0.68 3.41 19.48
CA TRP A 241 0.54 2.17 20.27
C TRP A 241 1.29 1.01 19.61
N PRO A 242 1.76 0.03 20.42
CA PRO A 242 2.39 -1.17 19.88
C PRO A 242 1.52 -1.86 18.84
N ARG A 243 2.14 -2.32 17.76
CA ARG A 243 1.45 -2.93 16.62
C ARG A 243 1.76 -4.41 16.49
N LYS A 244 0.83 -5.11 15.89
CA LYS A 244 0.99 -6.45 15.32
C LYS A 244 0.64 -6.43 13.85
N LEU A 245 1.23 -7.32 13.07
CA LEU A 245 1.00 -7.46 11.65
C LEU A 245 0.69 -8.92 11.32
N ALA A 246 -0.47 -9.15 10.71
CA ALA A 246 -0.85 -10.45 10.17
C ALA A 246 -1.07 -10.38 8.65
N THR A 247 -1.13 -11.53 8.01
CA THR A 247 -1.34 -11.65 6.56
C THR A 247 -2.57 -12.52 6.29
N ALA A 248 -3.57 -11.97 5.60
CA ALA A 248 -4.63 -12.77 4.99
C ALA A 248 -4.26 -13.11 3.53
N LYS A 249 -4.51 -14.37 3.13
CA LYS A 249 -4.08 -14.92 1.84
C LYS A 249 -5.30 -15.29 0.99
N PHE A 250 -5.37 -14.77 -0.22
CA PHE A 250 -6.46 -14.98 -1.15
C PHE A 250 -5.95 -15.50 -2.50
N LEU A 251 -6.78 -16.28 -3.18
CA LEU A 251 -6.59 -16.58 -4.60
C LEU A 251 -7.37 -15.53 -5.43
N LEU A 252 -6.69 -14.89 -6.37
CA LEU A 252 -7.34 -13.92 -7.27
C LEU A 252 -8.48 -14.55 -8.07
N ASP A 253 -8.38 -15.83 -8.39
CA ASP A 253 -9.41 -16.54 -9.15
C ASP A 253 -10.70 -16.72 -8.33
N ASP A 254 -10.60 -16.91 -7.01
CA ASP A 254 -11.75 -16.94 -6.11
C ASP A 254 -12.45 -15.58 -6.07
N MET A 255 -11.67 -14.49 -5.96
CA MET A 255 -12.23 -13.13 -6.05
C MET A 255 -12.88 -12.86 -7.40
N LYS A 256 -12.34 -13.41 -8.51
CA LYS A 256 -12.93 -13.29 -9.84
C LYS A 256 -14.24 -14.08 -9.98
N VAL A 257 -14.38 -15.22 -9.27
CA VAL A 257 -15.65 -15.98 -9.21
C VAL A 257 -16.72 -15.09 -8.60
N VAL A 258 -16.50 -14.56 -7.40
CA VAL A 258 -17.43 -13.66 -6.72
C VAL A 258 -17.76 -12.43 -7.58
N LYS A 259 -16.75 -11.78 -8.16
CA LYS A 259 -16.95 -10.64 -9.05
C LYS A 259 -17.87 -10.95 -10.24
N ARG A 260 -17.79 -12.16 -10.83
CA ARG A 260 -18.62 -12.54 -11.99
C ARG A 260 -20.07 -12.83 -11.62
N ALA A 261 -20.34 -13.20 -10.37
CA ALA A 261 -21.70 -13.48 -9.90
C ALA A 261 -22.55 -12.21 -9.76
N VAL A 262 -21.93 -11.03 -9.61
CA VAL A 262 -22.64 -9.76 -9.44
C VAL A 262 -22.33 -8.82 -10.61
N PRO A 263 -23.33 -8.35 -11.39
CA PRO A 263 -23.12 -7.44 -12.50
C PRO A 263 -22.46 -6.12 -12.07
N ASN A 264 -21.56 -5.60 -12.92
CA ASN A 264 -20.83 -4.33 -12.73
C ASN A 264 -19.91 -4.28 -11.49
N THR A 265 -19.62 -5.41 -10.86
CA THR A 265 -18.75 -5.49 -9.68
C THR A 265 -17.27 -5.47 -10.07
N THR A 266 -16.45 -4.84 -9.27
CA THR A 266 -14.98 -4.82 -9.38
C THR A 266 -14.32 -5.70 -8.31
N ILE A 267 -13.02 -5.97 -8.44
CA ILE A 267 -12.25 -6.65 -7.37
C ILE A 267 -12.25 -5.83 -6.07
N ASN A 268 -12.29 -4.50 -6.17
CA ASN A 268 -12.38 -3.65 -4.98
C ASN A 268 -13.70 -3.81 -4.23
N ASP A 269 -14.80 -4.00 -4.96
CA ASP A 269 -16.12 -4.26 -4.33
C ASP A 269 -16.11 -5.60 -3.60
N VAL A 270 -15.52 -6.65 -4.20
CA VAL A 270 -15.32 -7.95 -3.54
C VAL A 270 -14.47 -7.79 -2.28
N LEU A 271 -13.34 -7.05 -2.37
CA LEU A 271 -12.47 -6.79 -1.23
C LEU A 271 -13.21 -6.08 -0.09
N LEU A 272 -14.00 -5.05 -0.39
CA LEU A 272 -14.80 -4.34 0.61
C LEU A 272 -15.85 -5.26 1.24
N GLY A 273 -16.48 -6.14 0.46
CA GLY A 273 -17.38 -7.17 0.96
C GLY A 273 -16.68 -8.14 1.93
N VAL A 274 -15.48 -8.63 1.55
CA VAL A 274 -14.64 -9.50 2.41
C VAL A 274 -14.31 -8.80 3.73
N VAL A 275 -13.89 -7.53 3.67
CA VAL A 275 -13.56 -6.76 4.89
C VAL A 275 -14.79 -6.55 5.76
N SER A 276 -15.93 -6.19 5.19
CA SER A 276 -17.19 -6.01 5.94
C SER A 276 -17.61 -7.29 6.63
N SER A 277 -17.65 -8.42 5.91
CA SER A 277 -18.03 -9.73 6.46
C SER A 277 -17.03 -10.22 7.51
N GLY A 278 -15.73 -10.11 7.23
CA GLY A 278 -14.72 -10.58 8.17
C GLY A 278 -14.65 -9.75 9.46
N LEU A 279 -14.79 -8.41 9.37
CA LEU A 279 -14.91 -7.56 10.56
C LEU A 279 -16.16 -7.89 11.38
N SER A 280 -17.29 -8.17 10.73
CA SER A 280 -18.52 -8.60 11.42
C SER A 280 -18.28 -9.90 12.18
N ARG A 281 -17.64 -10.91 11.57
CA ARG A 281 -17.28 -12.18 12.23
C ARG A 281 -16.35 -11.98 13.43
N TYR A 282 -15.34 -11.14 13.25
CA TYR A 282 -14.40 -10.84 14.31
C TYR A 282 -15.09 -10.12 15.49
N LEU A 283 -15.98 -9.16 15.21
CA LEU A 283 -16.76 -8.46 16.24
C LEU A 283 -17.68 -9.40 17.00
N ASP A 284 -18.39 -10.31 16.30
CA ASP A 284 -19.27 -11.29 16.95
C ASP A 284 -18.49 -12.26 17.85
N HIS A 285 -17.31 -12.67 17.39
CA HIS A 285 -16.40 -13.49 18.22
C HIS A 285 -15.93 -12.77 19.50
N ARG A 286 -15.51 -11.49 19.34
CA ARG A 286 -15.00 -10.68 20.48
C ARG A 286 -16.09 -10.30 21.47
N THR A 287 -17.28 -10.07 21.00
CA THR A 287 -18.42 -9.64 21.81
C THR A 287 -19.69 -10.29 21.25
N PRO A 288 -20.00 -11.55 21.67
CA PRO A 288 -21.15 -12.25 21.19
C PRO A 288 -22.45 -11.44 21.41
N ASN A 289 -23.31 -11.39 20.40
CA ASN A 289 -24.56 -10.62 20.35
C ASN A 289 -24.39 -9.08 20.39
N ALA A 290 -23.19 -8.55 20.21
CA ALA A 290 -22.99 -7.09 20.09
C ALA A 290 -23.27 -6.55 18.69
N LEU A 291 -23.35 -7.41 17.69
CA LEU A 291 -23.75 -7.02 16.34
C LEU A 291 -25.24 -6.65 16.35
N ARG A 292 -25.49 -5.33 16.33
CA ARG A 292 -26.85 -4.80 16.16
C ARG A 292 -27.12 -4.64 14.66
N GLU A 293 -28.35 -4.88 14.25
CA GLU A 293 -28.78 -4.53 12.91
C GLU A 293 -28.54 -3.03 12.66
N GLY A 294 -27.81 -2.72 11.57
CA GLY A 294 -27.45 -1.34 11.22
C GLY A 294 -26.19 -0.79 11.88
N LEU A 295 -25.36 -1.63 12.56
CA LEU A 295 -24.04 -1.22 13.04
C LEU A 295 -23.22 -0.66 11.88
N ARG A 296 -22.66 0.53 12.04
CA ARG A 296 -21.88 1.22 11.02
C ARG A 296 -20.44 1.38 11.49
N MET A 297 -19.52 1.02 10.60
CA MET A 297 -18.08 1.30 10.73
C MET A 297 -17.62 2.05 9.49
N THR A 298 -16.98 3.18 9.68
CA THR A 298 -16.46 3.96 8.58
C THR A 298 -14.99 3.59 8.32
N GLY A 299 -14.66 3.38 7.07
CA GLY A 299 -13.30 3.13 6.62
C GLY A 299 -12.79 4.19 5.67
N VAL A 300 -11.47 4.31 5.58
CA VAL A 300 -10.79 5.11 4.58
C VAL A 300 -10.34 4.22 3.44
N ALA A 301 -10.83 4.47 2.24
CA ALA A 301 -10.34 3.80 1.05
C ALA A 301 -9.46 4.75 0.23
N MET A 302 -8.25 4.30 -0.11
CA MET A 302 -7.37 5.02 -1.02
C MET A 302 -7.68 4.59 -2.46
N VAL A 303 -8.05 5.55 -3.31
CA VAL A 303 -8.46 5.31 -4.69
C VAL A 303 -7.50 6.01 -5.65
N ASN A 304 -6.95 5.26 -6.60
CA ASN A 304 -6.14 5.82 -7.67
C ASN A 304 -7.00 6.71 -8.59
N ILE A 305 -6.61 7.99 -8.73
CA ILE A 305 -7.30 8.99 -9.56
C ILE A 305 -6.62 9.25 -10.90
N ARG A 306 -5.65 8.40 -11.31
CA ARG A 306 -5.02 8.54 -12.62
C ARG A 306 -6.03 8.27 -13.75
N ALA A 307 -5.89 9.01 -14.84
CA ALA A 307 -6.72 8.81 -16.03
C ALA A 307 -6.56 7.39 -16.61
N GLN A 308 -5.35 6.83 -16.52
CA GLN A 308 -5.05 5.44 -16.87
C GLN A 308 -4.85 4.63 -15.59
N PRO A 309 -5.77 3.72 -15.24
CA PRO A 309 -5.62 2.83 -14.09
C PRO A 309 -4.55 1.76 -14.34
N GLY A 310 -4.05 1.17 -13.25
CA GLY A 310 -3.05 0.11 -13.30
C GLY A 310 -1.61 0.60 -13.27
N LEU A 311 -0.69 -0.34 -13.43
CA LEU A 311 0.75 -0.07 -13.47
C LEU A 311 1.10 0.70 -14.73
N GLN A 312 1.99 1.68 -14.59
CA GLN A 312 2.43 2.55 -15.68
C GLN A 312 3.86 2.20 -16.09
N ASP A 313 4.17 2.36 -17.37
CA ASP A 313 5.56 2.30 -17.82
C ASP A 313 6.35 3.41 -17.11
N LEU A 314 7.49 3.03 -16.50
CA LEU A 314 8.31 3.98 -15.75
C LEU A 314 8.84 5.11 -16.65
N SER A 315 9.13 4.82 -17.91
CA SER A 315 9.58 5.83 -18.87
C SER A 315 8.51 6.89 -19.10
N GLU A 316 7.23 6.50 -19.13
CA GLU A 316 6.10 7.43 -19.25
C GLU A 316 5.91 8.25 -17.95
N LEU A 317 6.05 7.60 -16.78
CA LEU A 317 5.97 8.29 -15.49
C LEU A 317 7.05 9.34 -15.31
N MET A 318 8.24 9.14 -15.87
CA MET A 318 9.37 10.08 -15.78
C MET A 318 9.31 11.26 -16.77
N LYS A 319 8.42 11.23 -17.78
CA LYS A 319 8.25 12.35 -18.70
C LYS A 319 7.59 13.54 -18.01
N ASN A 320 8.21 14.72 -18.11
CA ASN A 320 7.74 15.95 -17.45
C ASN A 320 6.34 16.43 -17.88
N LYS A 321 5.83 15.99 -19.04
CA LYS A 321 4.53 16.40 -19.60
C LYS A 321 3.51 15.25 -19.67
N SER A 322 3.81 14.07 -19.13
CA SER A 322 2.90 12.93 -19.16
C SER A 322 1.71 13.15 -18.21
N GLU A 323 0.48 12.83 -18.64
CA GLU A 323 -0.71 12.77 -17.78
C GLU A 323 -0.55 11.74 -16.67
N ALA A 324 0.26 10.71 -16.90
CA ALA A 324 0.60 9.64 -15.97
C ALA A 324 1.73 10.00 -14.99
N ARG A 325 2.00 11.28 -14.73
CA ARG A 325 3.14 11.79 -13.94
C ARG A 325 3.41 10.98 -12.67
N TRP A 326 4.72 10.83 -12.36
CA TRP A 326 5.20 10.34 -11.07
C TRP A 326 4.64 11.15 -9.90
N GLY A 327 4.34 10.48 -8.80
CA GLY A 327 3.98 11.12 -7.54
C GLY A 327 2.69 10.58 -6.94
N ASN A 328 2.23 11.25 -5.89
CA ASN A 328 1.02 10.89 -5.17
C ASN A 328 -0.22 11.37 -5.94
N LYS A 329 -0.93 10.44 -6.58
CA LYS A 329 -2.15 10.69 -7.34
C LYS A 329 -3.26 9.74 -6.90
N PHE A 330 -3.70 9.90 -5.68
CA PHE A 330 -4.85 9.18 -5.13
C PHE A 330 -5.79 10.15 -4.45
N GLY A 331 -7.05 9.79 -4.41
CA GLY A 331 -8.08 10.43 -3.60
C GLY A 331 -8.22 9.68 -2.28
N VAL A 332 -8.43 10.43 -1.23
CA VAL A 332 -8.74 9.91 0.11
C VAL A 332 -10.03 10.57 0.56
N ILE A 333 -10.97 9.75 1.01
CA ILE A 333 -12.14 10.23 1.72
C ILE A 333 -11.80 10.15 3.21
N LEU A 334 -11.57 11.31 3.82
CA LEU A 334 -11.34 11.45 5.26
C LEU A 334 -12.69 11.70 5.94
N LEU A 335 -13.15 10.73 6.70
CA LEU A 335 -14.33 10.88 7.56
C LEU A 335 -13.87 10.97 9.02
N PRO A 336 -14.53 11.75 9.88
CA PRO A 336 -14.24 11.76 11.32
C PRO A 336 -14.44 10.35 11.92
N GLU A 337 -13.66 10.02 12.92
CA GLU A 337 -13.72 8.76 13.70
C GLU A 337 -13.64 7.49 12.84
N GLN A 338 -12.63 7.41 11.99
CA GLN A 338 -12.43 6.27 11.09
C GLN A 338 -11.88 5.06 11.84
N SER A 339 -12.54 3.91 11.67
CA SER A 339 -12.15 2.67 12.33
C SER A 339 -10.99 1.96 11.62
N PHE A 340 -10.89 2.07 10.29
CA PHE A 340 -9.84 1.39 9.51
C PHE A 340 -9.45 2.12 8.23
N THR A 341 -8.26 1.82 7.74
CA THR A 341 -7.79 2.23 6.41
C THR A 341 -7.58 1.01 5.53
N ILE A 342 -7.95 1.11 4.24
CA ILE A 342 -7.73 0.06 3.25
C ILE A 342 -7.16 0.63 1.95
N SER A 343 -6.21 -0.09 1.37
CA SER A 343 -5.75 0.16 0.00
C SER A 343 -5.54 -1.15 -0.75
N ASN A 344 -5.65 -1.07 -2.07
CA ASN A 344 -5.37 -2.18 -2.97
C ASN A 344 -4.38 -1.74 -4.05
N VAL A 345 -3.29 -2.48 -4.18
CA VAL A 345 -2.25 -2.27 -5.19
C VAL A 345 -2.16 -3.50 -6.08
N VAL A 346 -2.30 -3.30 -7.37
CA VAL A 346 -2.11 -4.37 -8.36
C VAL A 346 -0.62 -4.54 -8.61
N GLY A 347 -0.11 -5.75 -8.40
CA GLY A 347 1.27 -6.13 -8.73
C GLY A 347 1.34 -6.96 -10.02
N PRO A 348 2.51 -7.51 -10.35
CA PRO A 348 2.74 -8.27 -11.57
C PRO A 348 1.97 -9.59 -11.56
N LEU A 349 1.48 -9.99 -12.74
CA LEU A 349 0.80 -11.27 -12.93
C LEU A 349 1.78 -12.45 -13.01
N GLU A 350 3.01 -12.16 -13.40
CA GLU A 350 4.08 -13.13 -13.62
C GLU A 350 4.99 -13.21 -12.40
N GLU A 351 5.65 -14.33 -12.21
CA GLU A 351 6.74 -14.42 -11.26
C GLU A 351 7.93 -13.57 -11.72
N ILE A 352 8.51 -12.81 -10.79
CA ILE A 352 9.62 -11.91 -11.07
C ILE A 352 10.84 -12.23 -10.21
N SER A 353 12.00 -11.82 -10.70
CA SER A 353 13.28 -11.88 -9.96
C SER A 353 13.83 -10.47 -9.73
N LEU A 354 14.44 -10.26 -8.57
CA LEU A 354 15.17 -9.05 -8.21
C LEU A 354 16.59 -9.42 -7.85
N ALA A 355 17.58 -8.75 -8.45
CA ALA A 355 19.00 -9.09 -8.28
C ALA A 355 19.31 -10.58 -8.51
N GLY A 356 18.67 -11.21 -9.51
CA GLY A 356 18.82 -12.64 -9.82
C GLY A 356 18.09 -13.60 -8.87
N ASN A 357 17.44 -13.12 -7.81
CA ASN A 357 16.70 -13.95 -6.87
C ASN A 357 15.19 -13.92 -7.20
N PRO A 358 14.57 -15.06 -7.57
CA PRO A 358 13.14 -15.14 -7.76
C PRO A 358 12.38 -14.80 -6.47
N LEU A 359 11.31 -14.01 -6.59
CA LEU A 359 10.47 -13.65 -5.45
C LEU A 359 9.32 -14.66 -5.28
N SER A 360 9.11 -15.13 -4.06
CA SER A 360 7.98 -16.00 -3.71
C SER A 360 6.74 -15.21 -3.29
N SER A 361 6.92 -14.03 -2.67
CA SER A 361 5.82 -13.12 -2.34
C SER A 361 6.29 -11.66 -2.31
N ILE A 362 5.34 -10.76 -2.52
CA ILE A 362 5.49 -9.31 -2.37
C ILE A 362 4.33 -8.82 -1.53
N LYS A 363 4.61 -8.16 -0.41
CA LYS A 363 3.60 -7.61 0.49
C LYS A 363 3.87 -6.15 0.76
N VAL A 364 2.84 -5.41 1.13
CA VAL A 364 2.96 -3.98 1.43
C VAL A 364 2.23 -3.66 2.72
N SER A 365 2.89 -2.91 3.59
CA SER A 365 2.32 -2.29 4.77
C SER A 365 2.79 -0.83 4.85
N THR A 366 2.34 -0.10 5.85
CA THR A 366 2.82 1.27 6.13
C THR A 366 3.18 1.41 7.60
N SER A 367 3.85 2.53 7.95
CA SER A 367 3.88 2.97 9.35
C SER A 367 2.45 3.23 9.85
N SER A 368 2.30 3.24 11.16
CA SER A 368 1.02 3.43 11.81
C SER A 368 0.30 4.69 11.33
N LEU A 369 -1.00 4.56 11.11
CA LEU A 369 -1.93 5.63 10.82
C LEU A 369 -2.83 5.86 12.05
N PRO A 370 -3.58 6.97 12.12
CA PRO A 370 -4.47 7.27 13.26
C PRO A 370 -5.73 6.39 13.28
N GLN A 371 -5.61 5.13 12.83
CA GLN A 371 -6.63 4.09 12.89
C GLN A 371 -6.09 2.87 13.62
N ALA A 372 -7.00 2.14 14.30
CA ALA A 372 -6.64 0.90 14.98
C ALA A 372 -6.26 -0.22 13.99
N ILE A 373 -6.80 -0.19 12.77
CA ILE A 373 -6.60 -1.19 11.73
C ILE A 373 -6.17 -0.50 10.43
N THR A 374 -5.07 -0.97 9.85
CA THR A 374 -4.63 -0.53 8.51
C THR A 374 -4.41 -1.76 7.64
N MET A 375 -5.06 -1.80 6.49
CA MET A 375 -5.05 -2.93 5.58
C MET A 375 -4.51 -2.55 4.20
N HIS A 376 -3.55 -3.33 3.71
CA HIS A 376 -3.00 -3.15 2.37
C HIS A 376 -3.01 -4.47 1.62
N MET A 377 -3.83 -4.58 0.59
CA MET A 377 -3.82 -5.74 -0.31
C MET A 377 -2.87 -5.48 -1.48
N LEU A 378 -2.07 -6.48 -1.81
CA LEU A 378 -1.24 -6.51 -3.01
C LEU A 378 -1.43 -7.85 -3.72
N SER A 379 -1.63 -7.79 -5.05
CA SER A 379 -1.71 -8.99 -5.86
C SER A 379 -0.38 -9.30 -6.54
N TYR A 380 0.02 -10.59 -6.53
CA TYR A 380 1.26 -11.06 -7.14
C TYR A 380 1.10 -12.51 -7.63
N ALA A 381 1.44 -12.78 -8.89
CA ALA A 381 1.47 -14.13 -9.47
C ALA A 381 0.21 -14.97 -9.19
N GLY A 382 -0.98 -14.36 -9.39
CA GLY A 382 -2.27 -15.03 -9.21
C GLY A 382 -2.78 -15.10 -7.77
N LYS A 383 -1.99 -14.66 -6.79
CA LYS A 383 -2.37 -14.55 -5.37
C LYS A 383 -2.64 -13.08 -5.01
N ALA A 384 -3.39 -12.85 -3.94
CA ALA A 384 -3.50 -11.56 -3.29
C ALA A 384 -3.26 -11.73 -1.80
N GLU A 385 -2.35 -10.93 -1.26
CA GLU A 385 -2.00 -10.98 0.16
C GLU A 385 -2.34 -9.62 0.79
N MET A 386 -3.12 -9.64 1.87
CA MET A 386 -3.52 -8.44 2.60
C MET A 386 -2.77 -8.39 3.93
N GLN A 387 -1.91 -7.39 4.07
CA GLN A 387 -1.27 -7.06 5.32
C GLN A 387 -2.24 -6.31 6.22
N ILE A 388 -2.39 -6.75 7.46
CA ILE A 388 -3.32 -6.24 8.45
C ILE A 388 -2.50 -5.76 9.64
N LEU A 389 -2.21 -4.46 9.68
CA LEU A 389 -1.49 -3.82 10.78
C LEU A 389 -2.51 -3.33 11.81
N VAL A 390 -2.41 -3.80 13.04
CA VAL A 390 -3.39 -3.53 14.10
C VAL A 390 -2.73 -3.00 15.37
N ALA A 391 -3.46 -2.19 16.12
CA ALA A 391 -3.08 -1.85 17.50
C ALA A 391 -3.21 -3.10 18.38
N LYS A 392 -2.10 -3.55 19.00
CA LYS A 392 -1.99 -4.80 19.76
C LYS A 392 -3.03 -4.91 20.89
N ASP A 393 -3.30 -3.80 21.57
CA ASP A 393 -4.21 -3.80 22.72
C ASP A 393 -5.69 -3.80 22.31
N ILE A 394 -5.98 -3.42 21.05
CA ILE A 394 -7.34 -3.45 20.48
C ILE A 394 -7.60 -4.81 19.84
N ILE A 395 -6.63 -5.31 19.06
CA ILE A 395 -6.72 -6.59 18.34
C ILE A 395 -5.51 -7.44 18.76
N PRO A 396 -5.64 -8.24 19.82
CA PRO A 396 -4.54 -9.06 20.34
C PRO A 396 -4.20 -10.27 19.46
N ASP A 397 -5.16 -10.70 18.62
CA ASP A 397 -5.16 -11.90 17.79
C ASP A 397 -5.38 -11.59 16.30
N PRO A 398 -4.50 -10.81 15.65
CA PRO A 398 -4.68 -10.39 14.25
C PRO A 398 -4.67 -11.56 13.26
N GLU A 399 -4.07 -12.68 13.59
CA GLU A 399 -4.09 -13.93 12.81
C GLU A 399 -5.52 -14.47 12.71
N PHE A 400 -6.30 -14.39 13.79
CA PHE A 400 -7.70 -14.78 13.76
C PHE A 400 -8.53 -13.79 12.94
N LEU A 401 -8.23 -12.49 12.99
CA LEU A 401 -8.87 -11.51 12.12
C LEU A 401 -8.55 -11.80 10.64
N ALA A 402 -7.30 -12.14 10.31
CA ALA A 402 -6.90 -12.54 8.96
C ALA A 402 -7.72 -13.74 8.48
N LYS A 403 -7.87 -14.76 9.33
CA LYS A 403 -8.71 -15.93 9.04
C LYS A 403 -10.18 -15.56 8.82
N CYS A 404 -10.74 -14.62 9.58
CA CYS A 404 -12.10 -14.13 9.35
C CYS A 404 -12.29 -13.55 7.95
N PHE A 405 -11.27 -12.87 7.40
CA PHE A 405 -11.31 -12.37 6.02
C PHE A 405 -11.19 -13.49 4.98
N GLU A 406 -10.32 -14.45 5.21
CA GLU A 406 -10.16 -15.62 4.33
C GLU A 406 -11.46 -16.43 4.25
N ASP A 407 -12.05 -16.75 5.40
CA ASP A 407 -13.32 -17.47 5.49
C ASP A 407 -14.47 -16.68 4.84
N ALA A 408 -14.49 -15.34 4.97
CA ALA A 408 -15.48 -14.49 4.31
C ALA A 408 -15.44 -14.60 2.78
N LEU A 409 -14.23 -14.66 2.18
CA LEU A 409 -14.11 -14.86 0.73
C LEU A 409 -14.59 -16.26 0.32
N LEU A 410 -14.28 -17.29 1.11
CA LEU A 410 -14.73 -18.67 0.82
C LEU A 410 -16.25 -18.76 0.81
N ASP A 411 -16.92 -18.19 1.80
CA ASP A 411 -18.40 -18.19 1.84
C ASP A 411 -19.00 -17.41 0.66
N MET A 412 -18.41 -16.24 0.31
CA MET A 412 -18.86 -15.50 -0.86
C MET A 412 -18.69 -16.30 -2.15
N LYS A 413 -17.61 -17.06 -2.26
CA LYS A 413 -17.34 -17.94 -3.40
C LYS A 413 -18.37 -19.08 -3.47
N GLU A 414 -18.67 -19.73 -2.33
CA GLU A 414 -19.69 -20.77 -2.25
C GLU A 414 -21.08 -20.24 -2.62
N ALA A 415 -21.43 -19.04 -2.15
CA ALA A 415 -22.69 -18.41 -2.51
C ALA A 415 -22.77 -17.96 -3.99
N ALA A 416 -21.63 -17.81 -4.67
CA ALA A 416 -21.51 -17.39 -6.06
C ALA A 416 -21.43 -18.55 -7.06
N ALA A 417 -21.25 -19.79 -6.59
CA ALA A 417 -21.14 -21.01 -7.38
C ALA A 417 -22.53 -21.62 -7.66
#